data_6e878d98d827395e76ef8e8f15096cd7
#
_entry.id   6e878d98d827395e76ef8e8f15096cd7
#
_cell.length_a   1.000
_cell.length_b   1.000
_cell.length_c   1.000
_cell.angle_alpha   90.00
_cell.angle_beta   90.00
_cell.angle_gamma   90.00
#
_symmetry.space_group_name_H-M   'P 1'
#
loop_
_entity.id
_entity.type
_entity.pdbx_description
1 polymer ?
#
loop_
_entity_poly.entity_id
_entity_poly.type
_entity_poly.pdbx_seq_one_letter_code
_entity_poly.pdbx_strand_id
1 'polypeptide(L)'
;MANAITGGTHERQERYVDSIVPLYRKELNIRADFMTDYEGNPTAGAVKVPVRDTDVTVGNYNVATGGALSQSATTYLNIPVDTDIFVNELVDGYEALAVPDDLKAQRLESGAYSLGMDLELKAIKELEDNGTDESSTTPLTDKTAYTSIKNSVVALKKLGVDVNLIRVKVSADTEALLMEDIKFSNSAGTLGAELLRNGVIGKIAGAQVKPSYNMSATTEYMVYATPWCQAGEEFRTDLGFKDLTNEFIGSSALQGRVVPFQKLTKKSACRVKSISASV
;
A
#
# COMPACT_ATOMS: atom_id res chain seq x y z
N MET A 1 18.09 34.11 -45.11
CA MET A 1 18.72 35.27 -44.48
C MET A 1 17.76 35.78 -43.44
N ALA A 2 18.10 35.62 -42.18
CA ALA A 2 17.29 36.14 -41.08
C ALA A 2 17.45 37.66 -41.04
N ASN A 3 16.37 38.41 -41.19
CA ASN A 3 16.35 39.83 -41.00
C ASN A 3 16.61 40.14 -39.52
N ALA A 4 17.84 40.55 -39.23
CA ALA A 4 18.17 41.11 -37.93
C ALA A 4 17.56 42.54 -37.85
N ILE A 5 16.45 42.65 -37.18
CA ILE A 5 15.90 43.98 -36.81
C ILE A 5 16.76 44.49 -35.64
N THR A 6 17.74 45.30 -35.98
CA THR A 6 18.54 46.04 -35.00
C THR A 6 17.77 47.34 -34.70
N GLY A 7 17.23 47.42 -33.49
CA GLY A 7 16.70 48.66 -32.95
C GLY A 7 15.31 48.55 -32.39
N GLY A 8 15.21 48.15 -31.15
CA GLY A 8 14.00 48.22 -30.34
C GLY A 8 14.07 47.22 -29.22
N THR A 9 14.37 47.68 -28.01
CA THR A 9 14.27 46.93 -26.78
C THR A 9 12.80 46.76 -26.40
N HIS A 10 12.06 45.96 -27.20
CA HIS A 10 10.73 45.54 -26.80
C HIS A 10 10.82 44.16 -26.20
N GLU A 11 10.60 44.06 -24.92
CA GLU A 11 10.40 42.79 -24.26
C GLU A 11 9.16 42.10 -24.84
N ARG A 12 9.32 40.83 -25.23
CA ARG A 12 8.18 40.03 -25.68
C ARG A 12 7.34 39.68 -24.46
N GLN A 13 6.04 39.91 -24.56
CA GLN A 13 5.12 39.42 -23.53
C GLN A 13 5.22 37.90 -23.39
N GLU A 14 5.51 37.45 -22.20
CA GLU A 14 5.41 36.02 -21.85
C GLU A 14 3.93 35.65 -21.76
N ARG A 15 3.58 34.54 -22.38
CA ARG A 15 2.24 33.97 -22.27
C ARG A 15 2.33 32.75 -21.39
N TYR A 16 1.56 32.76 -20.33
CA TYR A 16 1.36 31.59 -19.49
C TYR A 16 0.27 30.69 -20.10
N VAL A 17 0.44 29.38 -19.99
CA VAL A 17 -0.58 28.40 -20.33
C VAL A 17 -1.54 28.30 -19.14
N ASP A 18 -2.83 28.42 -19.40
CA ASP A 18 -3.87 28.39 -18.37
C ASP A 18 -4.04 27.00 -17.70
N SER A 19 -3.42 25.96 -18.25
CA SER A 19 -3.49 24.61 -17.70
C SER A 19 -2.17 24.17 -17.09
N ILE A 20 -2.21 23.65 -15.88
CA ILE A 20 -1.06 23.07 -15.19
C ILE A 20 -0.88 21.63 -15.64
N VAL A 21 0.37 21.26 -15.97
CA VAL A 21 0.70 19.88 -16.31
C VAL A 21 0.53 18.99 -15.08
N PRO A 22 -0.29 17.92 -15.13
CA PRO A 22 -0.53 17.07 -13.99
C PRO A 22 0.74 16.33 -13.57
N LEU A 23 0.90 16.12 -12.27
CA LEU A 23 1.98 15.32 -11.71
C LEU A 23 1.71 13.82 -11.97
N TYR A 24 2.78 13.08 -12.24
CA TYR A 24 2.70 11.61 -12.27
C TYR A 24 2.45 11.09 -10.86
N ARG A 25 1.40 10.29 -10.69
CA ARG A 25 1.04 9.67 -9.41
C ARG A 25 0.93 8.17 -9.56
N LYS A 26 1.50 7.44 -8.61
CA LYS A 26 1.40 5.98 -8.54
C LYS A 26 0.10 5.58 -7.84
N GLU A 27 -0.46 4.44 -8.23
CA GLU A 27 -1.65 3.88 -7.58
C GLU A 27 -1.31 3.38 -6.17
N LEU A 28 -2.21 3.67 -5.22
CA LEU A 28 -2.14 3.20 -3.83
C LEU A 28 -3.07 2.00 -3.68
N ASN A 29 -2.52 0.81 -3.51
CA ASN A 29 -3.33 -0.41 -3.60
C ASN A 29 -3.01 -1.51 -2.57
N ILE A 30 -1.94 -1.38 -1.79
CA ILE A 30 -1.55 -2.36 -0.79
C ILE A 30 -2.24 -2.09 0.54
N ARG A 31 -2.20 -0.84 1.05
CA ARG A 31 -2.90 -0.48 2.28
C ARG A 31 -4.41 -0.71 2.19
N ALA A 32 -5.00 -0.51 1.03
CA ALA A 32 -6.43 -0.75 0.80
C ALA A 32 -6.85 -2.22 1.01
N ASP A 33 -5.92 -3.16 0.94
CA ASP A 33 -6.16 -4.58 1.19
C ASP A 33 -6.07 -4.93 2.69
N PHE A 34 -5.61 -4.03 3.56
CA PHE A 34 -5.52 -4.26 5.00
C PHE A 34 -6.89 -4.11 5.65
N MET A 35 -7.15 -4.90 6.68
CA MET A 35 -8.35 -4.78 7.50
C MET A 35 -8.23 -3.63 8.50
N THR A 36 -9.33 -2.87 8.66
CA THR A 36 -9.43 -1.69 9.51
C THR A 36 -10.36 -1.90 10.72
N ASP A 37 -10.50 -3.14 11.19
CA ASP A 37 -11.44 -3.53 12.24
C ASP A 37 -11.16 -2.88 13.61
N TYR A 38 -9.95 -2.32 13.79
CA TYR A 38 -9.47 -1.75 15.05
C TYR A 38 -9.32 -0.23 14.99
N GLU A 39 -9.97 0.43 14.03
CA GLU A 39 -9.97 1.88 13.93
C GLU A 39 -10.74 2.56 15.06
N GLY A 40 -10.20 3.67 15.56
CA GLY A 40 -11.04 4.73 16.06
C GLY A 40 -11.28 4.82 17.55
N ASN A 41 -10.32 4.61 18.43
CA ASN A 41 -10.43 5.22 19.76
C ASN A 41 -9.05 5.55 20.38
N PRO A 42 -8.66 6.83 20.44
CA PRO A 42 -7.33 7.25 20.89
C PRO A 42 -7.21 7.17 22.41
N THR A 43 -7.09 5.98 22.99
CA THR A 43 -7.10 5.88 24.45
C THR A 43 -5.82 5.33 25.06
N ALA A 44 -4.90 4.75 24.30
CA ALA A 44 -3.87 3.96 24.95
C ALA A 44 -2.48 3.90 24.31
N GLY A 45 -2.19 4.57 23.19
CA GLY A 45 -0.88 4.47 22.52
C GLY A 45 -0.52 3.07 22.03
N ALA A 46 -1.41 2.10 22.12
CA ALA A 46 -1.24 0.75 21.62
C ALA A 46 -2.57 0.02 21.42
N VAL A 47 -2.68 -0.67 20.29
CA VAL A 47 -3.83 -1.51 19.95
C VAL A 47 -3.50 -2.98 20.26
N LYS A 48 -4.35 -3.68 21.01
CA LYS A 48 -4.18 -5.11 21.31
C LYS A 48 -5.10 -5.94 20.44
N VAL A 49 -4.50 -6.72 19.54
CA VAL A 49 -5.21 -7.63 18.64
C VAL A 49 -5.19 -9.05 19.21
N PRO A 50 -6.36 -9.68 19.49
CA PRO A 50 -6.41 -11.07 19.92
C PRO A 50 -6.09 -11.99 18.73
N VAL A 51 -5.07 -12.81 18.86
CA VAL A 51 -4.67 -13.81 17.87
C VAL A 51 -4.91 -15.20 18.45
N ARG A 52 -5.67 -16.02 17.73
CA ARG A 52 -5.83 -17.44 18.08
C ARG A 52 -4.78 -18.25 17.33
N ASP A 53 -3.95 -18.95 18.09
CA ASP A 53 -2.87 -19.76 17.54
C ASP A 53 -3.21 -21.24 17.42
N THR A 54 -4.22 -21.70 18.16
CA THR A 54 -4.63 -23.11 18.21
C THR A 54 -6.13 -23.27 18.14
N ASP A 55 -6.57 -24.28 17.41
CA ASP A 55 -7.95 -24.73 17.40
C ASP A 55 -8.25 -25.62 18.62
N VAL A 56 -9.55 -25.80 18.91
CA VAL A 56 -10.01 -26.70 19.95
C VAL A 56 -9.64 -28.13 19.57
N THR A 57 -8.99 -28.84 20.49
CA THR A 57 -8.62 -30.24 20.29
C THR A 57 -9.85 -31.16 20.41
N VAL A 58 -10.02 -32.03 19.43
CA VAL A 58 -11.03 -33.09 19.46
C VAL A 58 -10.40 -34.34 20.03
N GLY A 59 -10.96 -34.85 21.11
CA GLY A 59 -10.51 -36.10 21.75
C GLY A 59 -11.51 -37.22 21.54
N ASN A 60 -11.08 -38.45 21.73
CA ASN A 60 -11.96 -39.63 21.74
C ASN A 60 -12.64 -39.75 23.10
N TYR A 61 -13.96 -39.89 23.12
CA TYR A 61 -14.72 -40.10 24.33
C TYR A 61 -14.61 -41.59 24.79
N ASN A 62 -14.27 -41.79 26.04
CA ASN A 62 -14.29 -43.12 26.65
C ASN A 62 -15.45 -43.20 27.66
N VAL A 63 -16.33 -44.20 27.49
CA VAL A 63 -17.51 -44.41 28.33
C VAL A 63 -17.18 -44.62 29.79
N ALA A 64 -16.02 -45.21 30.09
CA ALA A 64 -15.60 -45.53 31.46
C ALA A 64 -14.91 -44.37 32.20
N THR A 65 -14.20 -43.47 31.44
CA THR A 65 -13.37 -42.40 32.05
C THR A 65 -13.81 -41.00 31.66
N GLY A 66 -14.78 -40.88 30.79
CA GLY A 66 -15.22 -39.58 30.24
C GLY A 66 -14.26 -38.99 29.23
N GLY A 67 -14.49 -37.72 28.87
CA GLY A 67 -13.62 -36.92 28.00
C GLY A 67 -12.69 -36.01 28.82
N ALA A 68 -11.46 -35.87 28.39
CA ALA A 68 -10.51 -34.93 29.00
C ALA A 68 -10.91 -33.48 28.66
N LEU A 69 -10.86 -32.56 29.64
CA LEU A 69 -11.07 -31.14 29.43
C LEU A 69 -9.77 -30.53 28.87
N SER A 70 -9.89 -29.79 27.78
CA SER A 70 -8.79 -28.98 27.22
C SER A 70 -9.11 -27.49 27.36
N GLN A 71 -8.10 -26.70 27.65
CA GLN A 71 -8.21 -25.25 27.71
C GLN A 71 -7.32 -24.64 26.65
N SER A 72 -7.89 -23.77 25.80
CA SER A 72 -7.14 -22.99 24.83
C SER A 72 -6.95 -21.56 25.32
N ALA A 73 -5.79 -20.98 25.03
CA ALA A 73 -5.46 -19.61 25.35
C ALA A 73 -5.55 -18.72 24.08
N THR A 74 -5.85 -17.46 24.26
CA THR A 74 -5.75 -16.44 23.22
C THR A 74 -4.52 -15.58 23.49
N THR A 75 -3.65 -15.44 22.50
CA THR A 75 -2.49 -14.55 22.58
C THR A 75 -2.89 -13.15 22.12
N TYR A 76 -2.46 -12.13 22.85
CA TYR A 76 -2.71 -10.75 22.48
C TYR A 76 -1.45 -10.13 21.87
N LEU A 77 -1.53 -9.77 20.59
CA LEU A 77 -0.47 -9.02 19.92
C LEU A 77 -0.64 -7.54 20.25
N ASN A 78 0.40 -6.92 20.79
CA ASN A 78 0.43 -5.49 21.06
C ASN A 78 1.01 -4.76 19.85
N ILE A 79 0.23 -3.84 19.27
CA ILE A 79 0.65 -2.98 18.17
C ILE A 79 0.90 -1.59 18.76
N PRO A 80 2.15 -1.13 18.86
CA PRO A 80 2.46 0.21 19.32
C PRO A 80 1.99 1.23 18.28
N VAL A 81 1.42 2.35 18.74
CA VAL A 81 1.06 3.49 17.92
C VAL A 81 2.10 4.57 18.20
N ASP A 82 3.20 4.50 17.49
CA ASP A 82 4.38 5.35 17.68
C ASP A 82 4.66 6.29 16.50
N THR A 83 3.85 6.17 15.45
CA THR A 83 4.00 6.95 14.23
C THR A 83 3.01 8.10 14.21
N ASP A 84 3.49 9.30 13.96
CA ASP A 84 2.69 10.53 13.86
C ASP A 84 3.14 11.29 12.61
N ILE A 85 2.24 11.45 11.65
CA ILE A 85 2.52 12.09 10.37
C ILE A 85 1.62 13.30 10.17
N PHE A 86 2.16 14.34 9.55
CA PHE A 86 1.41 15.56 9.28
C PHE A 86 1.79 16.18 7.93
N VAL A 87 0.88 16.99 7.43
CA VAL A 87 1.13 17.97 6.37
C VAL A 87 0.92 19.34 6.96
N ASN A 88 1.86 20.25 6.74
CA ASN A 88 1.77 21.64 7.16
C ASN A 88 2.49 22.51 6.10
N GLU A 89 1.74 23.10 5.19
CA GLU A 89 2.28 23.92 4.09
C GLU A 89 1.64 25.30 4.11
N LEU A 90 2.47 26.34 4.08
CA LEU A 90 2.04 27.73 3.97
C LEU A 90 1.65 28.05 2.54
N VAL A 91 0.48 28.62 2.36
CA VAL A 91 0.02 29.17 1.06
C VAL A 91 -0.25 30.65 1.24
N ASP A 92 0.56 31.48 0.60
CA ASP A 92 0.36 32.93 0.61
C ASP A 92 -0.88 33.31 -0.20
N GLY A 93 -1.71 34.19 0.37
CA GLY A 93 -2.96 34.60 -0.26
C GLY A 93 -2.76 35.43 -1.52
N TYR A 94 -1.68 36.21 -1.62
CA TYR A 94 -1.35 36.96 -2.81
C TYR A 94 -0.92 36.02 -3.95
N GLU A 95 -0.05 35.05 -3.66
CA GLU A 95 0.36 34.04 -4.65
C GLU A 95 -0.82 33.19 -5.11
N ALA A 96 -1.70 32.81 -4.20
CA ALA A 96 -2.90 32.03 -4.53
C ALA A 96 -3.85 32.73 -5.50
N LEU A 97 -3.83 34.06 -5.52
CA LEU A 97 -4.62 34.87 -6.46
C LEU A 97 -3.88 35.17 -7.78
N ALA A 98 -2.54 35.17 -7.74
CA ALA A 98 -1.70 35.51 -8.87
C ALA A 98 -1.40 34.34 -9.81
N VAL A 99 -1.50 33.10 -9.30
CA VAL A 99 -1.26 31.87 -10.08
C VAL A 99 -2.52 31.48 -10.84
N PRO A 100 -2.45 31.15 -12.15
CA PRO A 100 -3.57 30.58 -12.87
C PRO A 100 -3.98 29.26 -12.24
N ASP A 101 -5.27 28.93 -12.30
CA ASP A 101 -5.90 27.79 -11.66
C ASP A 101 -6.09 27.93 -10.12
N ASP A 102 -6.86 27.01 -9.54
CA ASP A 102 -7.08 26.98 -8.09
C ASP A 102 -5.90 26.32 -7.37
N LEU A 103 -4.88 27.14 -7.00
CA LEU A 103 -3.70 26.69 -6.28
C LEU A 103 -4.06 25.95 -4.98
N LYS A 104 -5.09 26.39 -4.25
CA LYS A 104 -5.52 25.76 -3.01
C LYS A 104 -6.07 24.35 -3.22
N ALA A 105 -6.91 24.16 -4.24
CA ALA A 105 -7.44 22.85 -4.58
C ALA A 105 -6.32 21.86 -4.98
N GLN A 106 -5.36 22.32 -5.76
CA GLN A 106 -4.22 21.51 -6.19
C GLN A 106 -3.31 21.11 -5.01
N ARG A 107 -3.05 22.04 -4.09
CA ARG A 107 -2.26 21.74 -2.88
C ARG A 107 -2.99 20.79 -1.94
N LEU A 108 -4.30 20.92 -1.80
CA LEU A 108 -5.14 19.99 -1.04
C LEU A 108 -5.04 18.57 -1.62
N GLU A 109 -5.20 18.44 -2.94
CA GLU A 109 -5.10 17.15 -3.63
C GLU A 109 -3.69 16.55 -3.50
N SER A 110 -2.65 17.37 -3.66
CA SER A 110 -1.26 16.93 -3.49
C SER A 110 -0.97 16.48 -2.07
N GLY A 111 -1.44 17.22 -1.07
CA GLY A 111 -1.30 16.87 0.35
C GLY A 111 -2.00 15.56 0.70
N ALA A 112 -3.22 15.36 0.19
CA ALA A 112 -3.96 14.12 0.39
C ALA A 112 -3.23 12.90 -0.24
N TYR A 113 -2.71 13.06 -1.46
CA TYR A 113 -1.92 12.02 -2.10
C TYR A 113 -0.62 11.72 -1.32
N SER A 114 0.08 12.74 -0.85
CA SER A 114 1.34 12.58 -0.10
C SER A 114 1.13 11.84 1.22
N LEU A 115 0.07 12.16 1.96
CA LEU A 115 -0.31 11.40 3.16
C LEU A 115 -0.67 9.94 2.83
N GLY A 116 -1.48 9.73 1.81
CA GLY A 116 -1.83 8.39 1.35
C GLY A 116 -0.61 7.58 0.93
N MET A 117 0.34 8.20 0.23
CA MET A 117 1.59 7.57 -0.21
C MET A 117 2.48 7.15 0.96
N ASP A 118 2.61 8.00 2.00
CA ASP A 118 3.38 7.65 3.19
C ASP A 118 2.74 6.47 3.95
N LEU A 119 1.42 6.45 4.05
CA LEU A 119 0.69 5.33 4.64
C LEU A 119 0.87 4.02 3.83
N GLU A 120 0.86 4.11 2.51
CA GLU A 120 1.12 2.99 1.61
C GLU A 120 2.54 2.43 1.78
N LEU A 121 3.55 3.31 1.81
CA LEU A 121 4.95 2.92 2.00
C LEU A 121 5.18 2.25 3.36
N LYS A 122 4.51 2.71 4.41
CA LYS A 122 4.56 2.06 5.72
C LYS A 122 3.92 0.67 5.71
N ALA A 123 2.81 0.49 4.97
CA ALA A 123 2.19 -0.83 4.81
C ALA A 123 3.11 -1.80 4.06
N ILE A 124 3.74 -1.33 2.99
CA ILE A 124 4.72 -2.11 2.23
C ILE A 124 5.88 -2.52 3.12
N LYS A 125 6.45 -1.56 3.84
CA LYS A 125 7.58 -1.79 4.73
C LYS A 125 7.25 -2.80 5.83
N GLU A 126 6.06 -2.74 6.42
CA GLU A 126 5.62 -3.72 7.41
C GLU A 126 5.57 -5.14 6.82
N LEU A 127 5.08 -5.29 5.59
CA LEU A 127 5.06 -6.59 4.91
C LEU A 127 6.45 -7.09 4.56
N GLU A 128 7.34 -6.22 4.08
CA GLU A 128 8.72 -6.54 3.71
C GLU A 128 9.55 -6.96 4.95
N ASP A 129 9.44 -6.22 6.05
CA ASP A 129 10.23 -6.46 7.26
C ASP A 129 9.72 -7.67 8.08
N ASN A 130 8.41 -7.89 8.11
CA ASN A 130 7.78 -8.87 8.99
C ASN A 130 7.21 -10.10 8.25
N GLY A 131 7.19 -10.11 6.92
CA GLY A 131 6.78 -11.26 6.12
C GLY A 131 7.77 -12.43 6.18
N THR A 132 7.36 -13.58 5.65
CA THR A 132 8.28 -14.71 5.45
C THR A 132 9.15 -14.39 4.25
N ASP A 133 10.45 -14.30 4.51
CA ASP A 133 11.45 -13.99 3.49
C ASP A 133 11.68 -15.21 2.57
N GLU A 134 11.49 -15.00 1.26
CA GLU A 134 11.80 -15.94 0.18
C GLU A 134 12.89 -15.38 -0.77
N SER A 135 13.67 -14.41 -0.27
CA SER A 135 14.69 -13.71 -1.05
C SER A 135 15.77 -14.66 -1.58
N SER A 136 16.33 -14.31 -2.72
CA SER A 136 17.44 -15.03 -3.33
C SER A 136 18.37 -14.05 -4.05
N THR A 137 19.62 -14.48 -4.27
CA THR A 137 20.60 -13.71 -5.06
C THR A 137 20.33 -13.78 -6.56
N THR A 138 19.48 -14.72 -7.01
CA THR A 138 19.12 -14.89 -8.41
C THR A 138 17.78 -14.20 -8.67
N PRO A 139 17.73 -13.18 -9.53
CA PRO A 139 16.49 -12.53 -9.95
C PRO A 139 15.53 -13.51 -10.64
N LEU A 140 14.25 -13.19 -10.65
CA LEU A 140 13.25 -13.91 -11.41
C LEU A 140 13.52 -13.77 -12.93
N THR A 141 13.09 -14.78 -13.65
CA THR A 141 13.11 -14.81 -15.12
C THR A 141 11.71 -15.12 -15.65
N ASP A 142 11.49 -14.96 -16.95
CA ASP A 142 10.26 -15.33 -17.67
C ASP A 142 9.77 -16.74 -17.32
N LYS A 143 10.69 -17.70 -17.12
CA LYS A 143 10.39 -19.11 -16.83
C LYS A 143 10.14 -19.41 -15.36
N THR A 144 10.65 -18.58 -14.45
CA THR A 144 10.61 -18.84 -12.99
C THR A 144 9.58 -17.99 -12.26
N ALA A 145 9.20 -16.81 -12.78
CA ALA A 145 8.29 -15.87 -12.12
C ALA A 145 6.95 -16.50 -11.76
N TYR A 146 6.27 -17.10 -12.75
CA TYR A 146 4.99 -17.78 -12.52
C TYR A 146 5.09 -18.90 -11.48
N THR A 147 6.14 -19.72 -11.58
CA THR A 147 6.31 -20.88 -10.69
C THR A 147 6.62 -20.46 -9.27
N SER A 148 7.42 -19.41 -9.07
CA SER A 148 7.75 -18.86 -7.77
C SER A 148 6.50 -18.32 -7.08
N ILE A 149 5.75 -17.44 -7.72
CA ILE A 149 4.51 -16.88 -7.19
C ILE A 149 3.48 -17.99 -6.91
N LYS A 150 3.32 -18.95 -7.83
CA LYS A 150 2.44 -20.10 -7.62
C LYS A 150 2.80 -20.87 -6.36
N ASN A 151 4.07 -21.11 -6.09
CA ASN A 151 4.53 -21.84 -4.92
C ASN A 151 4.21 -21.09 -3.63
N SER A 152 4.39 -19.77 -3.61
CA SER A 152 4.04 -18.91 -2.46
C SER A 152 2.53 -18.91 -2.21
N VAL A 153 1.69 -18.82 -3.26
CA VAL A 153 0.22 -18.94 -3.13
C VAL A 153 -0.18 -20.33 -2.59
N VAL A 154 0.41 -21.40 -3.13
CA VAL A 154 0.12 -22.78 -2.68
C VAL A 154 0.55 -22.98 -1.23
N ALA A 155 1.64 -22.36 -0.79
CA ALA A 155 2.07 -22.44 0.58
C ALA A 155 1.06 -21.80 1.56
N LEU A 156 0.46 -20.65 1.20
CA LEU A 156 -0.64 -20.06 1.99
C LEU A 156 -1.89 -20.94 1.99
N LYS A 157 -2.24 -21.56 0.86
CA LYS A 157 -3.35 -22.53 0.79
C LYS A 157 -3.14 -23.73 1.69
N LYS A 158 -1.91 -24.24 1.79
CA LYS A 158 -1.57 -25.33 2.71
C LYS A 158 -1.75 -24.96 4.19
N LEU A 159 -1.69 -23.67 4.52
CA LEU A 159 -2.02 -23.14 5.84
C LEU A 159 -3.53 -22.98 6.08
N GLY A 160 -4.38 -23.36 5.11
CA GLY A 160 -5.82 -23.26 5.21
C GLY A 160 -6.41 -21.88 4.84
N VAL A 161 -5.64 -21.03 4.19
CA VAL A 161 -6.11 -19.69 3.77
C VAL A 161 -7.00 -19.82 2.53
N ASP A 162 -8.18 -19.19 2.56
CA ASP A 162 -9.05 -19.10 1.38
C ASP A 162 -8.37 -18.28 0.28
N VAL A 163 -8.44 -18.78 -0.94
CA VAL A 163 -7.81 -18.16 -2.11
C VAL A 163 -8.36 -16.75 -2.40
N ASN A 164 -9.62 -16.50 -2.07
CA ASN A 164 -10.25 -15.18 -2.26
C ASN A 164 -9.67 -14.10 -1.33
N LEU A 165 -9.05 -14.50 -0.24
CA LEU A 165 -8.40 -13.62 0.73
C LEU A 165 -6.91 -13.42 0.44
N ILE A 166 -6.35 -14.18 -0.51
CA ILE A 166 -4.95 -14.07 -0.91
C ILE A 166 -4.81 -12.96 -1.96
N ARG A 167 -3.90 -12.04 -1.71
CA ARG A 167 -3.49 -10.97 -2.63
C ARG A 167 -2.08 -11.20 -3.11
N VAL A 168 -1.88 -11.03 -4.41
CA VAL A 168 -0.55 -11.07 -5.03
C VAL A 168 -0.26 -9.70 -5.60
N LYS A 169 0.82 -9.09 -5.15
CA LYS A 169 1.35 -7.83 -5.68
C LYS A 169 2.69 -8.09 -6.33
N VAL A 170 2.88 -7.53 -7.50
CA VAL A 170 4.09 -7.70 -8.29
C VAL A 170 4.69 -6.35 -8.66
N SER A 171 6.03 -6.29 -8.74
CA SER A 171 6.73 -5.11 -9.25
C SER A 171 6.53 -4.95 -10.75
N ALA A 172 6.87 -3.79 -11.31
CA ALA A 172 6.78 -3.53 -12.75
C ALA A 172 7.64 -4.51 -13.56
N ASP A 173 8.84 -4.83 -13.06
CA ASP A 173 9.74 -5.77 -13.73
C ASP A 173 9.17 -7.19 -13.70
N THR A 174 8.63 -7.62 -12.57
CA THR A 174 7.97 -8.95 -12.46
C THR A 174 6.69 -9.00 -13.27
N GLU A 175 5.94 -7.92 -13.41
CA GLU A 175 4.78 -7.83 -14.29
C GLU A 175 5.20 -8.09 -15.74
N ALA A 176 6.26 -7.43 -16.22
CA ALA A 176 6.78 -7.65 -17.59
C ALA A 176 7.17 -9.12 -17.81
N LEU A 177 7.89 -9.74 -16.86
CA LEU A 177 8.26 -11.16 -16.94
C LEU A 177 7.04 -12.09 -16.97
N LEU A 178 5.98 -11.77 -16.21
CA LEU A 178 4.74 -12.56 -16.22
C LEU A 178 4.00 -12.47 -17.56
N MET A 179 4.01 -11.31 -18.21
CA MET A 179 3.37 -11.13 -19.53
C MET A 179 4.03 -11.96 -20.61
N GLU A 180 5.32 -12.26 -20.47
CA GLU A 180 6.09 -13.14 -21.38
C GLU A 180 5.84 -14.63 -21.11
N ASP A 181 5.36 -15.02 -19.91
CA ASP A 181 5.08 -16.42 -19.58
C ASP A 181 3.76 -16.89 -20.21
N ILE A 182 3.84 -17.87 -21.10
CA ILE A 182 2.69 -18.47 -21.81
C ILE A 182 1.63 -19.00 -20.83
N LYS A 183 2.04 -19.53 -19.66
CA LYS A 183 1.13 -20.09 -18.66
C LYS A 183 0.28 -18.99 -18.03
N PHE A 184 0.86 -17.83 -17.79
CA PHE A 184 0.17 -16.67 -17.26
C PHE A 184 -0.73 -16.04 -18.32
N SER A 185 -0.22 -15.82 -19.52
CA SER A 185 -0.96 -15.24 -20.64
C SER A 185 -2.24 -16.02 -20.97
N ASN A 186 -2.18 -17.35 -20.98
CA ASN A 186 -3.36 -18.19 -21.18
C ASN A 186 -4.39 -18.06 -20.05
N SER A 187 -3.96 -17.83 -18.81
CA SER A 187 -4.87 -17.65 -17.70
C SER A 187 -5.49 -16.24 -17.68
N ALA A 188 -4.75 -15.21 -18.12
CA ALA A 188 -5.23 -13.84 -18.22
C ALA A 188 -6.35 -13.69 -19.28
N GLY A 189 -6.28 -14.41 -20.38
CA GLY A 189 -7.31 -14.39 -21.44
C GLY A 189 -8.72 -14.82 -20.99
N THR A 190 -8.86 -15.43 -19.82
CA THR A 190 -10.13 -15.85 -19.24
C THR A 190 -10.71 -14.88 -18.22
N LEU A 191 -10.06 -13.74 -17.99
CA LEU A 191 -10.53 -12.74 -17.02
C LEU A 191 -11.77 -12.00 -17.50
N GLY A 192 -12.72 -11.81 -16.59
CA GLY A 192 -13.89 -10.97 -16.86
C GLY A 192 -13.52 -9.48 -16.93
N ALA A 193 -14.31 -8.71 -17.68
CA ALA A 193 -14.12 -7.28 -17.87
C ALA A 193 -14.06 -6.47 -16.56
N GLU A 194 -14.77 -6.91 -15.52
CA GLU A 194 -14.79 -6.27 -14.21
C GLU A 194 -13.44 -6.38 -13.49
N LEU A 195 -12.80 -7.55 -13.55
CA LEU A 195 -11.48 -7.76 -12.95
C LEU A 195 -10.39 -6.94 -13.64
N LEU A 196 -10.46 -6.83 -14.96
CA LEU A 196 -9.55 -5.99 -15.74
C LEU A 196 -9.69 -4.50 -15.38
N ARG A 197 -10.92 -4.02 -15.18
CA ARG A 197 -11.18 -2.63 -14.72
C ARG A 197 -10.57 -2.35 -13.34
N ASN A 198 -10.50 -3.37 -12.49
CA ASN A 198 -9.92 -3.26 -11.15
C ASN A 198 -8.38 -3.41 -11.13
N GLY A 199 -7.72 -3.33 -12.29
CA GLY A 199 -6.27 -3.43 -12.39
C GLY A 199 -5.71 -4.83 -12.13
N VAL A 200 -6.55 -5.88 -12.20
CA VAL A 200 -6.10 -7.27 -12.08
C VAL A 200 -5.55 -7.71 -13.43
N ILE A 201 -4.25 -8.01 -13.48
CA ILE A 201 -3.58 -8.45 -14.72
C ILE A 201 -3.76 -9.94 -15.01
N GLY A 202 -4.05 -10.74 -13.99
CA GLY A 202 -4.24 -12.19 -14.15
C GLY A 202 -4.60 -12.90 -12.85
N LYS A 203 -4.68 -14.23 -12.92
CA LYS A 203 -4.83 -15.11 -11.75
C LYS A 203 -3.73 -16.17 -11.75
N ILE A 204 -3.09 -16.36 -10.59
CA ILE A 204 -2.12 -17.43 -10.37
C ILE A 204 -2.64 -18.32 -9.25
N ALA A 205 -2.80 -19.61 -9.53
CA ALA A 205 -3.37 -20.58 -8.60
C ALA A 205 -4.71 -20.14 -7.98
N GLY A 206 -5.50 -19.33 -8.72
CA GLY A 206 -6.78 -18.76 -8.28
C GLY A 206 -6.70 -17.43 -7.55
N ALA A 207 -5.54 -17.01 -7.07
CA ALA A 207 -5.34 -15.70 -6.45
C ALA A 207 -5.22 -14.59 -7.51
N GLN A 208 -5.77 -13.42 -7.23
CA GLN A 208 -5.70 -12.25 -8.12
C GLN A 208 -4.32 -11.61 -8.04
N VAL A 209 -3.76 -11.30 -9.22
CA VAL A 209 -2.47 -10.61 -9.37
C VAL A 209 -2.71 -9.16 -9.76
N LYS A 210 -2.17 -8.24 -8.99
CA LYS A 210 -2.19 -6.80 -9.28
C LYS A 210 -0.78 -6.24 -9.24
N PRO A 211 -0.41 -5.33 -10.15
CA PRO A 211 0.85 -4.63 -10.05
C PRO A 211 0.83 -3.63 -8.89
N SER A 212 1.97 -3.38 -8.28
CA SER A 212 2.19 -2.27 -7.36
C SER A 212 3.55 -1.65 -7.63
N TYR A 213 3.54 -0.39 -7.98
CA TYR A 213 4.75 0.35 -8.38
C TYR A 213 5.40 1.10 -7.21
N ASN A 214 4.89 0.86 -5.99
CA ASN A 214 5.39 1.50 -4.76
C ASN A 214 6.34 0.59 -3.95
N MET A 215 6.47 -0.69 -4.34
CA MET A 215 7.36 -1.64 -3.67
C MET A 215 8.81 -1.20 -3.75
N SER A 216 9.63 -1.67 -2.80
CA SER A 216 11.08 -1.44 -2.80
C SER A 216 11.71 -1.90 -4.11
N ALA A 217 12.77 -1.24 -4.55
CA ALA A 217 13.44 -1.59 -5.83
C ALA A 217 13.99 -3.03 -5.88
N THR A 218 14.21 -3.63 -4.73
CA THR A 218 14.69 -5.01 -4.59
C THR A 218 13.55 -6.02 -4.50
N THR A 219 12.32 -5.59 -4.20
CA THR A 219 11.18 -6.49 -4.02
C THR A 219 10.57 -6.86 -5.36
N GLU A 220 10.57 -8.14 -5.68
CA GLU A 220 10.03 -8.70 -6.92
C GLU A 220 8.52 -8.95 -6.81
N TYR A 221 8.06 -9.60 -5.73
CA TYR A 221 6.64 -9.79 -5.46
C TYR A 221 6.36 -9.97 -3.97
N MET A 222 5.11 -9.74 -3.60
CA MET A 222 4.55 -10.04 -2.29
C MET A 222 3.25 -10.84 -2.43
N VAL A 223 3.10 -11.87 -1.61
CA VAL A 223 1.87 -12.67 -1.51
C VAL A 223 1.43 -12.66 -0.05
N TYR A 224 0.27 -12.10 0.22
CA TYR A 224 -0.24 -11.98 1.59
C TYR A 224 -1.73 -12.27 1.67
N ALA A 225 -2.17 -12.60 2.88
CA ALA A 225 -3.56 -12.86 3.17
C ALA A 225 -4.16 -11.71 4.00
N THR A 226 -5.22 -11.10 3.49
CA THR A 226 -5.84 -9.89 4.04
C THR A 226 -6.25 -9.97 5.51
N PRO A 227 -6.79 -11.08 6.05
CA PRO A 227 -7.23 -11.13 7.45
C PRO A 227 -6.13 -10.95 8.49
N TRP A 228 -4.87 -11.15 8.11
CA TRP A 228 -3.71 -11.01 9.00
C TRP A 228 -2.95 -9.70 8.82
N CYS A 229 -3.39 -8.86 7.89
CA CYS A 229 -2.85 -7.53 7.67
C CYS A 229 -3.81 -6.51 8.30
N GLN A 230 -3.40 -5.91 9.41
CA GLN A 230 -4.22 -4.95 10.16
C GLN A 230 -3.65 -3.54 9.97
N ALA A 231 -4.53 -2.59 9.74
CA ALA A 231 -4.19 -1.17 9.68
C ALA A 231 -5.30 -0.36 10.32
N GLY A 232 -4.98 0.84 10.77
CA GLY A 232 -5.98 1.76 11.28
C GLY A 232 -5.37 3.12 11.57
N GLU A 233 -6.20 4.02 12.05
CA GLU A 233 -5.83 5.37 12.43
C GLU A 233 -6.38 5.63 13.83
N GLU A 234 -5.50 5.88 14.78
CA GLU A 234 -5.90 6.18 16.15
C GLU A 234 -6.39 7.62 16.27
N PHE A 235 -5.78 8.52 15.52
CA PHE A 235 -6.16 9.93 15.48
C PHE A 235 -6.04 10.47 14.05
N ARG A 236 -7.02 11.28 13.66
CA ARG A 236 -7.03 11.95 12.38
C ARG A 236 -7.55 13.37 12.50
N THR A 237 -6.80 14.32 11.98
CA THR A 237 -7.29 15.64 11.63
C THR A 237 -7.35 15.74 10.13
N ASP A 238 -8.53 15.95 9.58
CA ASP A 238 -8.73 16.05 8.15
C ASP A 238 -7.91 17.19 7.55
N LEU A 239 -7.40 16.92 6.34
CA LEU A 239 -6.63 17.90 5.61
C LEU A 239 -7.52 19.07 5.19
N GLY A 240 -7.10 20.28 5.52
CA GLY A 240 -7.86 21.49 5.22
C GLY A 240 -7.04 22.76 5.40
N PHE A 241 -7.55 23.87 4.86
CA PHE A 241 -6.92 25.18 5.03
C PHE A 241 -7.38 25.83 6.31
N LYS A 242 -6.42 26.41 7.05
CA LYS A 242 -6.64 27.25 8.21
C LYS A 242 -6.00 28.61 7.99
N ASP A 243 -6.72 29.68 8.28
CA ASP A 243 -6.20 31.03 8.19
C ASP A 243 -5.21 31.31 9.30
N LEU A 244 -4.06 31.90 8.94
CA LEU A 244 -2.96 32.24 9.85
C LEU A 244 -2.95 33.74 10.18
N THR A 245 -4.10 34.31 10.47
CA THR A 245 -4.28 35.77 10.65
C THR A 245 -3.41 36.39 11.74
N ASN A 246 -2.95 35.61 12.71
CA ASN A 246 -2.11 36.10 13.82
C ASN A 246 -0.60 36.12 13.50
N GLU A 247 -0.15 35.25 12.59
CA GLU A 247 1.27 35.07 12.27
C GLU A 247 1.60 35.59 10.87
N PHE A 248 0.75 35.31 9.90
CA PHE A 248 0.95 35.67 8.49
C PHE A 248 -0.34 36.30 7.93
N ILE A 249 -0.33 37.63 7.80
CA ILE A 249 -1.51 38.39 7.34
C ILE A 249 -1.84 38.00 5.90
N GLY A 250 -3.08 37.51 5.69
CA GLY A 250 -3.58 37.15 4.36
C GLY A 250 -3.14 35.76 3.85
N SER A 251 -2.41 35.00 4.64
CA SER A 251 -1.96 33.66 4.30
C SER A 251 -2.77 32.56 4.97
N SER A 252 -2.79 31.37 4.40
CA SER A 252 -3.44 30.18 4.96
C SER A 252 -2.47 29.01 5.00
N ALA A 253 -2.63 28.11 5.96
CA ALA A 253 -1.87 26.87 6.03
C ALA A 253 -2.75 25.67 5.65
N LEU A 254 -2.25 24.83 4.78
CA LEU A 254 -2.78 23.50 4.54
C LEU A 254 -2.31 22.58 5.67
N GLN A 255 -3.21 22.13 6.51
CA GLN A 255 -2.90 21.33 7.70
C GLN A 255 -3.70 20.04 7.72
N GLY A 256 -3.03 18.95 8.04
CA GLY A 256 -3.62 17.66 8.34
C GLY A 256 -2.66 16.81 9.16
N ARG A 257 -3.19 15.93 10.00
CA ARG A 257 -2.41 15.06 10.89
C ARG A 257 -3.07 13.71 11.02
N VAL A 258 -2.28 12.64 10.96
CA VAL A 258 -2.75 11.27 11.13
C VAL A 258 -1.77 10.50 12.01
N VAL A 259 -2.30 9.74 12.94
CA VAL A 259 -1.54 8.80 13.78
C VAL A 259 -1.95 7.39 13.35
N PRO A 260 -1.26 6.80 12.37
CA PRO A 260 -1.58 5.50 11.83
C PRO A 260 -0.88 4.38 12.60
N PHE A 261 -1.46 3.19 12.50
CA PHE A 261 -0.77 1.95 12.85
C PHE A 261 -0.97 0.91 11.75
N GLN A 262 -0.02 0.01 11.61
CA GLN A 262 -0.06 -1.07 10.63
C GLN A 262 0.71 -2.25 11.17
N LYS A 263 0.14 -3.46 11.04
CA LYS A 263 0.79 -4.67 11.55
C LYS A 263 0.37 -5.92 10.79
N LEU A 264 1.39 -6.73 10.46
CA LEU A 264 1.20 -8.11 10.06
C LEU A 264 1.09 -8.97 11.32
N THR A 265 -0.10 -9.50 11.59
CA THR A 265 -0.37 -10.25 12.83
C THR A 265 0.24 -11.66 12.82
N LYS A 266 0.50 -12.23 11.66
CA LYS A 266 1.04 -13.57 11.50
C LYS A 266 2.07 -13.63 10.37
N LYS A 267 3.34 -13.82 10.69
CA LYS A 267 4.45 -13.86 9.73
C LYS A 267 4.21 -14.84 8.58
N SER A 268 3.67 -16.03 8.88
CA SER A 268 3.40 -17.08 7.88
C SER A 268 2.30 -16.71 6.88
N ALA A 269 1.49 -15.69 7.15
CA ALA A 269 0.42 -15.20 6.28
C ALA A 269 0.91 -14.23 5.18
N CYS A 270 2.19 -13.89 5.20
CA CYS A 270 2.83 -13.06 4.17
C CYS A 270 4.12 -13.72 3.71
N ARG A 271 4.37 -13.68 2.41
CA ARG A 271 5.59 -14.13 1.75
C ARG A 271 6.11 -13.03 0.83
N VAL A 272 7.34 -12.68 1.02
CA VAL A 272 8.01 -11.60 0.28
C VAL A 272 9.23 -12.18 -0.42
N LYS A 273 9.36 -11.91 -1.70
CA LYS A 273 10.56 -12.22 -2.45
C LYS A 273 11.24 -10.95 -2.88
N SER A 274 12.48 -10.81 -2.47
CA SER A 274 13.36 -9.74 -2.88
C SER A 274 14.69 -10.27 -3.41
N ILE A 275 15.39 -9.44 -4.15
CA ILE A 275 16.76 -9.73 -4.61
C ILE A 275 17.70 -9.34 -3.47
N SER A 276 18.36 -10.34 -2.88
CA SER A 276 19.41 -10.10 -1.89
C SER A 276 20.66 -9.60 -2.59
N ALA A 277 21.29 -8.55 -2.07
CA ALA A 277 22.61 -8.16 -2.53
C ALA A 277 23.58 -9.36 -2.35
N SER A 278 24.34 -9.68 -3.39
CA SER A 278 25.47 -10.62 -3.23
C SER A 278 26.48 -10.00 -2.28
N VAL A 279 26.69 -10.63 -1.15
CA VAL A 279 27.75 -10.26 -0.17
C VAL A 279 29.11 -10.56 -0.78
#